data_808ec8537d0c91687d38abd08f8f9641
#
_entry.id   808ec8537d0c91687d38abd08f8f9641
#
_cell.length_a   1.000
_cell.length_b   1.000
_cell.length_c   1.000
_cell.angle_alpha   90.00
_cell.angle_beta   90.00
_cell.angle_gamma   90.00
#
_symmetry.space_group_name_H-M   'P 1'
#
loop_
_entity.id
_entity.type
_entity.pdbx_description
1 polymer ?
#
loop_
_entity_poly.entity_id
_entity_poly.type
_entity_poly.pdbx_seq_one_letter_code
_entity_poly.pdbx_strand_id
1 'polypeptide(L)'
;VYRTIPRLLADAAERDASGVWLRTDDGTLSFADAASVVARVAARLREHGVGHGDLVALTARNTPPYLLCWLAITSLGAIAVPANPASTAVELGGLLDQTKPAAVITDASLRDLVGDVAVLDVDELAGDWTAPDADLLDVGAAVADDVACLIPTSGTTGRSKLVAQTHRAYGMAGEGFPYWMELTAEDRLMTSLPLFHVNAPAYSVLGSLACGAGLILLPRFSASGFLDAARRHGATEFNAIGAMLEILMRQPERPDDADTPLRLCYTGPSPERERHVQIEHRFGLRIVCGYAMSESPYGLIWPHGTRPFGTLGTVRQHPTLGVVNEAKVVTDDGRAAAADEPGELLLRNPAVTPGYWGMPDE
;
A
#
# COMPACT_ATOMS: atom_id res chain seq x y z
N VAL A 1 10.87 -18.34 -5.69
CA VAL A 1 9.70 -17.96 -6.54
C VAL A 1 9.05 -16.75 -5.89
N TYR A 2 8.84 -15.67 -6.64
CA TYR A 2 8.15 -14.48 -6.13
C TYR A 2 6.66 -14.76 -5.98
N ARG A 3 6.06 -14.31 -4.85
CA ARG A 3 4.63 -14.45 -4.62
C ARG A 3 3.86 -13.31 -5.30
N THR A 4 2.69 -13.64 -5.84
CA THR A 4 1.73 -12.64 -6.36
C THR A 4 0.86 -12.09 -5.23
N ILE A 5 0.17 -10.99 -5.49
CA ILE A 5 -0.78 -10.38 -4.52
C ILE A 5 -1.84 -11.39 -4.06
N PRO A 6 -2.58 -12.09 -4.96
CA PRO A 6 -3.57 -13.07 -4.53
C PRO A 6 -2.95 -14.27 -3.78
N ARG A 7 -1.71 -14.66 -4.11
CA ARG A 7 -1.02 -15.74 -3.39
C ARG A 7 -0.71 -15.37 -1.95
N LEU A 8 -0.38 -14.12 -1.65
CA LEU A 8 -0.18 -13.65 -0.27
C LEU A 8 -1.47 -13.77 0.56
N LEU A 9 -2.63 -13.44 0.00
CA LEU A 9 -3.92 -13.59 0.67
C LEU A 9 -4.27 -15.06 0.88
N ALA A 10 -4.09 -15.90 -0.14
CA ALA A 10 -4.35 -17.33 -0.03
C ALA A 10 -3.44 -18.00 1.02
N ASP A 11 -2.13 -17.72 0.99
CA ASP A 11 -1.17 -18.24 1.98
C ASP A 11 -1.53 -17.82 3.42
N ALA A 12 -2.02 -16.58 3.60
CA ALA A 12 -2.48 -16.10 4.90
C ALA A 12 -3.73 -16.86 5.37
N ALA A 13 -4.70 -17.09 4.49
CA ALA A 13 -5.91 -17.88 4.77
C ALA A 13 -5.59 -19.36 5.06
N GLU A 14 -4.63 -19.95 4.34
CA GLU A 14 -4.16 -21.31 4.59
C GLU A 14 -3.45 -21.45 5.95
N ARG A 15 -2.71 -20.41 6.36
CA ARG A 15 -1.94 -20.41 7.61
C ARG A 15 -2.82 -20.23 8.85
N ASP A 16 -3.78 -19.31 8.81
CA ASP A 16 -4.71 -19.01 9.91
C ASP A 16 -6.08 -18.58 9.38
N ALA A 17 -6.91 -19.54 9.00
CA ALA A 17 -8.21 -19.29 8.39
C ALA A 17 -9.11 -18.39 9.27
N SER A 18 -9.12 -18.62 10.57
CA SER A 18 -10.01 -17.95 11.53
C SER A 18 -9.45 -16.69 12.17
N GLY A 19 -8.17 -16.41 11.98
CA GLY A 19 -7.52 -15.20 12.47
C GLY A 19 -8.16 -13.95 11.89
N VAL A 20 -8.42 -12.93 12.71
CA VAL A 20 -9.02 -11.69 12.25
C VAL A 20 -7.98 -10.84 11.55
N TRP A 21 -8.10 -10.75 10.22
CA TRP A 21 -7.21 -9.94 9.40
C TRP A 21 -7.65 -8.48 9.37
N LEU A 22 -8.82 -8.18 8.78
CA LEU A 22 -9.29 -6.81 8.59
C LEU A 22 -10.17 -6.36 9.77
N ARG A 23 -9.89 -5.15 10.26
CA ARG A 23 -10.65 -4.47 11.32
C ARG A 23 -10.97 -3.06 10.91
N THR A 24 -12.23 -2.65 11.11
CA THR A 24 -12.72 -1.29 10.94
C THR A 24 -13.73 -0.98 12.03
N ASP A 25 -14.24 0.25 12.07
CA ASP A 25 -15.36 0.59 12.95
C ASP A 25 -16.68 -0.12 12.54
N ASP A 26 -16.79 -0.55 11.26
CA ASP A 26 -18.00 -1.16 10.69
C ASP A 26 -18.01 -2.70 10.79
N GLY A 27 -16.87 -3.33 11.09
CA GLY A 27 -16.79 -4.79 11.19
C GLY A 27 -15.39 -5.36 11.07
N THR A 28 -15.35 -6.69 10.99
CA THR A 28 -14.10 -7.46 10.86
C THR A 28 -14.25 -8.57 9.84
N LEU A 29 -13.12 -8.97 9.23
CA LEU A 29 -13.00 -10.19 8.43
C LEU A 29 -11.85 -11.05 8.94
N SER A 30 -12.05 -12.37 8.96
CA SER A 30 -10.94 -13.32 9.07
C SER A 30 -10.14 -13.38 7.76
N PHE A 31 -8.99 -14.05 7.77
CA PHE A 31 -8.21 -14.26 6.55
C PHE A 31 -9.00 -15.09 5.52
N ALA A 32 -9.70 -16.16 5.97
CA ALA A 32 -10.51 -16.98 5.08
C ALA A 32 -11.72 -16.22 4.53
N ASP A 33 -12.41 -15.45 5.37
CA ASP A 33 -13.54 -14.65 4.93
C ASP A 33 -13.12 -13.58 3.92
N ALA A 34 -11.99 -12.93 4.13
CA ALA A 34 -11.44 -11.97 3.17
C ALA A 34 -11.14 -12.62 1.81
N ALA A 35 -10.53 -13.81 1.81
CA ALA A 35 -10.25 -14.56 0.58
C ALA A 35 -11.56 -14.94 -0.15
N SER A 36 -12.58 -15.36 0.60
CA SER A 36 -13.89 -15.70 0.05
C SER A 36 -14.61 -14.48 -0.55
N VAL A 37 -14.63 -13.34 0.15
CA VAL A 37 -15.23 -12.12 -0.39
C VAL A 37 -14.48 -11.62 -1.63
N VAL A 38 -13.14 -11.69 -1.64
CA VAL A 38 -12.33 -11.36 -2.83
C VAL A 38 -12.68 -12.27 -4.01
N ALA A 39 -12.86 -13.57 -3.77
CA ALA A 39 -13.30 -14.51 -4.81
C ALA A 39 -14.68 -14.16 -5.38
N ARG A 40 -15.65 -13.82 -4.53
CA ARG A 40 -16.98 -13.36 -4.93
C ARG A 40 -16.91 -12.08 -5.78
N VAL A 41 -16.14 -11.08 -5.34
CA VAL A 41 -15.96 -9.82 -6.09
C VAL A 41 -15.31 -10.09 -7.45
N ALA A 42 -14.30 -10.98 -7.49
CA ALA A 42 -13.65 -11.38 -8.74
C ALA A 42 -14.63 -12.07 -9.71
N ALA A 43 -15.51 -12.94 -9.19
CA ALA A 43 -16.55 -13.57 -10.01
C ALA A 43 -17.51 -12.52 -10.62
N ARG A 44 -17.96 -11.56 -9.83
CA ARG A 44 -18.81 -10.44 -10.32
C ARG A 44 -18.10 -9.59 -11.37
N LEU A 45 -16.82 -9.30 -11.18
CA LEU A 45 -16.03 -8.58 -12.19
C LEU A 45 -15.92 -9.36 -13.50
N ARG A 46 -15.76 -10.71 -13.45
CA ARG A 46 -15.81 -11.56 -14.66
C ARG A 46 -17.16 -11.51 -15.36
N GLU A 47 -18.27 -11.48 -14.63
CA GLU A 47 -19.62 -11.31 -15.19
C GLU A 47 -19.77 -9.99 -15.94
N HIS A 48 -19.05 -8.97 -15.53
CA HIS A 48 -18.94 -7.67 -16.21
C HIS A 48 -17.86 -7.63 -17.30
N GLY A 49 -17.27 -8.77 -17.67
CA GLY A 49 -16.32 -8.90 -18.76
C GLY A 49 -14.88 -8.55 -18.41
N VAL A 50 -14.55 -8.36 -17.12
CA VAL A 50 -13.18 -8.08 -16.69
C VAL A 50 -12.36 -9.38 -16.65
N GLY A 51 -11.22 -9.40 -17.32
CA GLY A 51 -10.31 -10.53 -17.38
C GLY A 51 -8.84 -10.13 -17.24
N HIS A 52 -7.95 -11.11 -17.47
CA HIS A 52 -6.52 -10.93 -17.41
C HIS A 52 -6.02 -9.84 -18.38
N GLY A 53 -5.21 -8.92 -17.88
CA GLY A 53 -4.62 -7.81 -18.63
C GLY A 53 -5.54 -6.60 -18.84
N ASP A 54 -6.82 -6.70 -18.48
CA ASP A 54 -7.74 -5.56 -18.56
C ASP A 54 -7.41 -4.49 -17.54
N LEU A 55 -7.47 -3.22 -17.96
CA LEU A 55 -7.35 -2.09 -17.06
C LEU A 55 -8.68 -1.82 -16.36
N VAL A 56 -8.65 -1.70 -15.04
CA VAL A 56 -9.81 -1.36 -14.21
C VAL A 56 -9.51 -0.12 -13.39
N ALA A 57 -10.17 0.98 -13.70
CA ALA A 57 -10.04 2.20 -12.89
C ALA A 57 -10.80 2.01 -11.57
N LEU A 58 -10.17 2.43 -10.47
CA LEU A 58 -10.73 2.31 -9.13
C LEU A 58 -10.60 3.65 -8.41
N THR A 59 -11.72 4.38 -8.29
CA THR A 59 -11.81 5.68 -7.62
C THR A 59 -12.90 5.66 -6.56
N ALA A 60 -12.54 5.38 -5.33
CA ALA A 60 -13.43 5.36 -4.18
C ALA A 60 -12.65 5.66 -2.90
N ARG A 61 -13.35 5.89 -1.80
CA ARG A 61 -12.73 6.18 -0.49
C ARG A 61 -12.05 4.94 0.09
N ASN A 62 -11.17 5.16 1.08
CA ASN A 62 -10.54 4.08 1.85
C ASN A 62 -11.59 3.32 2.68
N THR A 63 -12.16 2.28 2.10
CA THR A 63 -13.17 1.42 2.73
C THR A 63 -12.82 -0.05 2.52
N PRO A 64 -13.38 -0.97 3.31
CA PRO A 64 -13.25 -2.40 3.03
C PRO A 64 -13.66 -2.79 1.60
N PRO A 65 -14.79 -2.32 1.05
CA PRO A 65 -15.15 -2.55 -0.35
C PRO A 65 -14.06 -2.15 -1.35
N TYR A 66 -13.43 -0.98 -1.18
CA TYR A 66 -12.30 -0.57 -2.03
C TYR A 66 -11.15 -1.58 -2.00
N LEU A 67 -10.73 -1.95 -0.79
CA LEU A 67 -9.60 -2.89 -0.60
C LEU A 67 -9.92 -4.25 -1.21
N LEU A 68 -11.12 -4.77 -1.00
CA LEU A 68 -11.56 -6.06 -1.53
C LEU A 68 -11.68 -6.04 -3.06
N CYS A 69 -12.16 -4.93 -3.65
CA CYS A 69 -12.16 -4.74 -5.11
C CYS A 69 -10.73 -4.68 -5.67
N TRP A 70 -9.80 -3.98 -5.01
CA TRP A 70 -8.40 -3.93 -5.44
C TRP A 70 -7.75 -5.32 -5.44
N LEU A 71 -7.97 -6.11 -4.38
CA LEU A 71 -7.51 -7.49 -4.29
C LEU A 71 -8.17 -8.38 -5.36
N ALA A 72 -9.45 -8.19 -5.65
CA ALA A 72 -10.18 -8.96 -6.66
C ALA A 72 -9.68 -8.65 -8.09
N ILE A 73 -9.48 -7.38 -8.43
CA ILE A 73 -8.90 -6.97 -9.72
C ILE A 73 -7.56 -7.69 -9.92
N THR A 74 -6.67 -7.59 -8.93
CA THR A 74 -5.33 -8.20 -9.01
C THR A 74 -5.38 -9.72 -9.02
N SER A 75 -6.38 -10.37 -8.41
CA SER A 75 -6.55 -11.83 -8.46
C SER A 75 -6.97 -12.34 -9.84
N LEU A 76 -7.65 -11.52 -10.64
CA LEU A 76 -8.00 -11.82 -12.02
C LEU A 76 -6.81 -11.72 -13.00
N GLY A 77 -5.65 -11.23 -12.54
CA GLY A 77 -4.57 -10.79 -13.42
C GLY A 77 -4.94 -9.54 -14.21
N ALA A 78 -6.01 -8.84 -13.83
CA ALA A 78 -6.35 -7.52 -14.32
C ALA A 78 -5.49 -6.46 -13.63
N ILE A 79 -5.39 -5.30 -14.23
CA ILE A 79 -4.51 -4.21 -13.82
C ILE A 79 -5.33 -3.12 -13.14
N ALA A 80 -5.13 -2.92 -11.85
CA ALA A 80 -5.76 -1.84 -11.12
C ALA A 80 -5.17 -0.48 -11.54
N VAL A 81 -6.04 0.51 -11.79
CA VAL A 81 -5.68 1.91 -12.02
C VAL A 81 -6.30 2.75 -10.90
N PRO A 82 -5.65 2.82 -9.74
CA PRO A 82 -6.19 3.55 -8.60
C PRO A 82 -6.12 5.06 -8.85
N ALA A 83 -7.24 5.75 -8.65
CA ALA A 83 -7.33 7.19 -8.77
C ALA A 83 -7.65 7.86 -7.43
N ASN A 84 -7.18 9.07 -7.24
CA ASN A 84 -7.48 9.84 -6.05
C ASN A 84 -8.98 10.22 -6.03
N PRO A 85 -9.75 9.83 -5.02
CA PRO A 85 -11.17 10.21 -4.93
C PRO A 85 -11.42 11.71 -4.76
N ALA A 86 -10.38 12.50 -4.49
CA ALA A 86 -10.44 13.95 -4.46
C ALA A 86 -10.08 14.60 -5.81
N SER A 87 -9.83 13.82 -6.87
CA SER A 87 -9.56 14.33 -8.21
C SER A 87 -10.75 15.11 -8.74
N THR A 88 -10.47 16.15 -9.50
CA THR A 88 -11.49 16.87 -10.29
C THR A 88 -11.97 15.99 -11.46
N ALA A 89 -13.14 16.31 -12.02
CA ALA A 89 -13.65 15.61 -13.21
C ALA A 89 -12.66 15.68 -14.40
N VAL A 90 -11.92 16.79 -14.54
CA VAL A 90 -10.90 16.97 -15.59
C VAL A 90 -9.71 16.03 -15.38
N GLU A 91 -9.21 15.93 -14.16
CA GLU A 91 -8.09 15.03 -13.83
C GLU A 91 -8.47 13.56 -13.99
N LEU A 92 -9.66 13.21 -13.49
CA LEU A 92 -10.17 11.84 -13.61
C LEU A 92 -10.46 11.49 -15.07
N GLY A 93 -11.13 12.38 -15.82
CA GLY A 93 -11.37 12.23 -17.26
C GLY A 93 -10.06 12.04 -18.04
N GLY A 94 -9.04 12.83 -17.75
CA GLY A 94 -7.71 12.69 -18.36
C GLY A 94 -7.06 11.32 -18.09
N LEU A 95 -7.22 10.78 -16.88
CA LEU A 95 -6.75 9.44 -16.52
C LEU A 95 -7.52 8.36 -17.28
N LEU A 96 -8.84 8.47 -17.35
CA LEU A 96 -9.71 7.53 -18.07
C LEU A 96 -9.43 7.54 -19.58
N ASP A 97 -9.24 8.73 -20.18
CA ASP A 97 -8.85 8.87 -21.58
C ASP A 97 -7.48 8.24 -21.89
N GLN A 98 -6.55 8.35 -20.95
CA GLN A 98 -5.20 7.78 -21.10
C GLN A 98 -5.20 6.26 -20.97
N THR A 99 -6.03 5.70 -20.09
CA THR A 99 -6.02 4.27 -19.75
C THR A 99 -7.09 3.48 -20.52
N LYS A 100 -8.21 4.11 -20.89
CA LYS A 100 -9.38 3.47 -21.54
C LYS A 100 -9.73 2.16 -20.83
N PRO A 101 -10.09 2.22 -19.54
CA PRO A 101 -10.29 1.01 -18.75
C PRO A 101 -11.51 0.22 -19.25
N ALA A 102 -11.48 -1.11 -19.11
CA ALA A 102 -12.60 -1.99 -19.40
C ALA A 102 -13.78 -1.76 -18.46
N ALA A 103 -13.49 -1.35 -17.21
CA ALA A 103 -14.50 -0.98 -16.22
C ALA A 103 -13.97 0.15 -15.32
N VAL A 104 -14.89 0.92 -14.75
CA VAL A 104 -14.62 1.91 -13.70
C VAL A 104 -15.40 1.51 -12.46
N ILE A 105 -14.70 1.33 -11.35
CA ILE A 105 -15.28 1.07 -10.04
C ILE A 105 -15.22 2.35 -9.22
N THR A 106 -16.36 2.79 -8.68
CA THR A 106 -16.45 4.01 -7.89
C THR A 106 -17.49 3.88 -6.78
N ASP A 107 -17.45 4.76 -5.79
CA ASP A 107 -18.56 4.90 -4.85
C ASP A 107 -19.65 5.85 -5.40
N ALA A 108 -20.87 5.71 -4.90
CA ALA A 108 -22.03 6.47 -5.38
C ALA A 108 -21.82 7.99 -5.37
N SER A 109 -20.98 8.50 -4.44
CA SER A 109 -20.73 9.94 -4.29
C SER A 109 -19.81 10.53 -5.37
N LEU A 110 -19.08 9.69 -6.10
CA LEU A 110 -18.14 10.09 -7.15
C LEU A 110 -18.61 9.74 -8.55
N ARG A 111 -19.79 9.08 -8.67
CA ARG A 111 -20.33 8.59 -9.95
C ARG A 111 -20.44 9.67 -11.02
N ASP A 112 -20.88 10.87 -10.64
CA ASP A 112 -21.06 11.99 -11.57
C ASP A 112 -19.72 12.52 -12.14
N LEU A 113 -18.58 12.17 -11.53
CA LEU A 113 -17.25 12.58 -12.00
C LEU A 113 -16.73 11.68 -13.14
N VAL A 114 -17.31 10.49 -13.33
CA VAL A 114 -16.78 9.45 -14.22
C VAL A 114 -17.30 9.58 -15.67
N GLY A 115 -18.38 10.32 -15.90
CA GLY A 115 -18.98 10.49 -17.24
C GLY A 115 -19.73 9.26 -17.73
N ASP A 116 -19.78 9.05 -19.06
CA ASP A 116 -20.60 8.02 -19.72
C ASP A 116 -19.93 6.63 -19.87
N VAL A 117 -18.96 6.31 -19.01
CA VAL A 117 -18.31 4.97 -19.01
C VAL A 117 -19.14 3.97 -18.20
N ALA A 118 -18.97 2.67 -18.49
CA ALA A 118 -19.56 1.61 -17.69
C ALA A 118 -19.03 1.68 -16.24
N VAL A 119 -19.92 2.02 -15.31
CA VAL A 119 -19.58 2.24 -13.90
C VAL A 119 -20.16 1.11 -13.06
N LEU A 120 -19.30 0.53 -12.24
CA LEU A 120 -19.64 -0.45 -11.21
C LEU A 120 -19.56 0.23 -9.84
N ASP A 121 -20.55 0.03 -9.00
CA ASP A 121 -20.53 0.54 -7.63
C ASP A 121 -19.70 -0.38 -6.73
N VAL A 122 -18.79 0.22 -5.97
CA VAL A 122 -17.85 -0.51 -5.11
C VAL A 122 -18.55 -1.27 -3.99
N ASP A 123 -19.63 -0.69 -3.44
CA ASP A 123 -20.39 -1.31 -2.35
C ASP A 123 -21.31 -2.43 -2.89
N GLU A 124 -21.91 -2.24 -4.07
CA GLU A 124 -22.67 -3.30 -4.75
C GLU A 124 -21.78 -4.50 -5.12
N LEU A 125 -20.55 -4.26 -5.60
CA LEU A 125 -19.60 -5.32 -5.92
C LEU A 125 -19.20 -6.12 -4.67
N ALA A 126 -18.89 -5.45 -3.57
CA ALA A 126 -18.52 -6.11 -2.33
C ALA A 126 -19.75 -6.76 -1.65
N GLY A 127 -20.95 -6.16 -1.80
CA GLY A 127 -22.16 -6.59 -1.11
C GLY A 127 -22.00 -6.50 0.41
N ASP A 128 -22.65 -7.39 1.14
CA ASP A 128 -22.35 -7.54 2.57
C ASP A 128 -20.96 -8.19 2.71
N TRP A 129 -19.95 -7.34 2.82
CA TRP A 129 -18.56 -7.80 2.93
C TRP A 129 -18.28 -8.50 4.27
N THR A 130 -19.15 -8.36 5.28
CA THR A 130 -19.03 -9.07 6.57
C THR A 130 -19.64 -10.47 6.54
N ALA A 131 -20.36 -10.83 5.45
CA ALA A 131 -20.95 -12.14 5.25
C ALA A 131 -20.20 -12.88 4.13
N PRO A 132 -19.23 -13.76 4.47
CA PRO A 132 -18.48 -14.52 3.48
C PRO A 132 -19.35 -15.58 2.80
N ASP A 133 -18.98 -15.93 1.58
CA ASP A 133 -19.52 -17.06 0.83
C ASP A 133 -18.57 -18.29 0.93
N ALA A 134 -18.90 -19.36 0.23
CA ALA A 134 -18.04 -20.55 0.17
C ALA A 134 -17.07 -20.54 -1.03
N ASP A 135 -16.88 -19.40 -1.68
CA ASP A 135 -16.06 -19.29 -2.88
C ASP A 135 -14.56 -19.42 -2.57
N LEU A 136 -13.84 -20.08 -3.45
CA LEU A 136 -12.40 -20.24 -3.36
C LEU A 136 -11.69 -19.21 -4.21
N LEU A 137 -10.68 -18.56 -3.64
CA LEU A 137 -9.84 -17.59 -4.34
C LEU A 137 -8.97 -18.30 -5.39
N ASP A 138 -9.15 -17.90 -6.66
CA ASP A 138 -8.27 -18.30 -7.74
C ASP A 138 -6.96 -17.47 -7.69
N VAL A 139 -5.83 -18.15 -7.54
CA VAL A 139 -4.51 -17.54 -7.50
C VAL A 139 -3.70 -17.78 -8.78
N GLY A 140 -4.25 -18.56 -9.73
CA GLY A 140 -3.56 -19.00 -10.93
C GLY A 140 -3.59 -17.99 -12.09
N ALA A 141 -4.50 -17.02 -12.04
CA ALA A 141 -4.67 -16.06 -13.13
C ALA A 141 -3.54 -15.01 -13.22
N ALA A 142 -2.86 -14.71 -12.11
CA ALA A 142 -1.81 -13.72 -12.03
C ALA A 142 -0.41 -14.36 -11.91
N VAL A 143 0.56 -13.89 -12.67
CA VAL A 143 1.97 -14.28 -12.53
C VAL A 143 2.83 -13.13 -12.01
N ALA A 144 4.01 -13.44 -11.48
CA ALA A 144 4.83 -12.47 -10.76
C ALA A 144 5.23 -11.23 -11.61
N ASP A 145 5.48 -11.44 -12.90
CA ASP A 145 5.95 -10.39 -13.81
C ASP A 145 4.82 -9.59 -14.47
N ASP A 146 3.56 -10.00 -14.28
CA ASP A 146 2.43 -9.22 -14.75
C ASP A 146 2.35 -7.89 -14.03
N VAL A 147 1.94 -6.85 -14.76
CA VAL A 147 1.59 -5.57 -14.18
C VAL A 147 0.31 -5.74 -13.36
N ALA A 148 0.38 -5.42 -12.08
CA ALA A 148 -0.75 -5.49 -11.15
C ALA A 148 -1.45 -4.13 -10.99
N CYS A 149 -0.69 -3.04 -11.15
CA CYS A 149 -1.19 -1.71 -10.85
C CYS A 149 -0.50 -0.63 -11.71
N LEU A 150 -1.28 0.37 -12.15
CA LEU A 150 -0.74 1.59 -12.75
C LEU A 150 -0.92 2.73 -11.76
N ILE A 151 0.17 3.21 -11.17
CA ILE A 151 0.14 4.26 -10.15
C ILE A 151 0.32 5.63 -10.81
N PRO A 152 -0.70 6.52 -10.78
CA PRO A 152 -0.55 7.88 -11.28
C PRO A 152 0.44 8.66 -10.41
N THR A 153 1.42 9.30 -11.03
CA THR A 153 2.35 10.22 -10.37
C THR A 153 2.19 11.63 -10.93
N SER A 154 2.49 12.65 -10.10
CA SER A 154 2.43 14.04 -10.53
C SER A 154 3.55 14.31 -11.55
N GLY A 155 3.22 14.28 -12.83
CA GLY A 155 4.14 14.71 -13.89
C GLY A 155 4.31 16.22 -13.91
N THR A 156 5.53 16.68 -14.13
CA THR A 156 5.86 18.12 -14.31
C THR A 156 5.24 18.73 -15.58
N THR A 157 4.72 17.90 -16.48
CA THR A 157 4.21 18.26 -17.81
C THR A 157 2.67 18.38 -17.89
N GLY A 158 1.96 18.29 -16.76
CA GLY A 158 0.48 18.40 -16.71
C GLY A 158 -0.27 17.10 -17.06
N ARG A 159 0.42 16.04 -17.53
CA ARG A 159 -0.12 14.70 -17.74
C ARG A 159 0.53 13.74 -16.76
N SER A 160 -0.27 12.99 -15.99
CA SER A 160 0.28 12.02 -15.04
C SER A 160 1.06 10.93 -15.77
N LYS A 161 2.27 10.62 -15.28
CA LYS A 161 2.95 9.39 -15.66
C LYS A 161 2.32 8.23 -14.87
N LEU A 162 2.12 7.12 -15.54
CA LEU A 162 1.53 5.92 -14.95
C LEU A 162 2.63 4.90 -14.72
N VAL A 163 3.08 4.79 -13.49
CA VAL A 163 4.11 3.82 -13.10
C VAL A 163 3.51 2.41 -13.14
N ALA A 164 4.04 1.54 -13.99
CA ALA A 164 3.63 0.14 -14.04
C ALA A 164 4.29 -0.63 -12.89
N GLN A 165 3.50 -1.15 -11.94
CA GLN A 165 4.01 -1.98 -10.86
C GLN A 165 3.53 -3.42 -10.99
N THR A 166 4.47 -4.37 -10.84
CA THR A 166 4.22 -5.79 -11.01
C THR A 166 3.75 -6.46 -9.72
N HIS A 167 3.14 -7.64 -9.86
CA HIS A 167 2.85 -8.50 -8.71
C HIS A 167 4.12 -8.82 -7.91
N ARG A 168 5.26 -9.05 -8.60
CA ARG A 168 6.56 -9.27 -7.96
C ARG A 168 6.97 -8.11 -7.07
N ALA A 169 6.84 -6.87 -7.55
CA ALA A 169 7.22 -5.68 -6.79
C ALA A 169 6.40 -5.55 -5.50
N TYR A 170 5.08 -5.72 -5.62
CA TYR A 170 4.19 -5.74 -4.47
C TYR A 170 4.45 -6.91 -3.52
N GLY A 171 4.64 -8.12 -4.05
CA GLY A 171 4.95 -9.31 -3.27
C GLY A 171 6.24 -9.14 -2.45
N MET A 172 7.32 -8.69 -3.10
CA MET A 172 8.61 -8.41 -2.43
C MET A 172 8.47 -7.35 -1.33
N ALA A 173 7.73 -6.27 -1.59
CA ALA A 173 7.53 -5.22 -0.60
C ALA A 173 6.73 -5.73 0.60
N GLY A 174 5.65 -6.49 0.34
CA GLY A 174 4.82 -7.11 1.39
C GLY A 174 5.61 -8.12 2.23
N GLU A 175 6.40 -9.00 1.61
CA GLU A 175 7.24 -9.97 2.32
C GLU A 175 8.38 -9.30 3.11
N GLY A 176 8.96 -8.25 2.54
CA GLY A 176 10.06 -7.53 3.17
C GLY A 176 9.61 -6.65 4.34
N PHE A 177 8.43 -6.07 4.29
CA PHE A 177 7.99 -5.08 5.28
C PHE A 177 7.97 -5.62 6.71
N PRO A 178 7.35 -6.78 7.02
CA PRO A 178 7.42 -7.34 8.37
C PRO A 178 8.85 -7.69 8.82
N TYR A 179 9.70 -8.13 7.92
CA TYR A 179 11.12 -8.36 8.25
C TYR A 179 11.83 -7.05 8.65
N TRP A 180 11.64 -5.96 7.89
CA TRP A 180 12.29 -4.69 8.20
C TRP A 180 11.75 -4.01 9.45
N MET A 181 10.49 -4.23 9.76
CA MET A 181 9.81 -3.64 10.91
C MET A 181 9.77 -4.58 12.13
N GLU A 182 10.33 -5.78 12.04
CA GLU A 182 10.31 -6.79 13.11
C GLU A 182 8.87 -7.10 13.56
N LEU A 183 7.96 -7.28 12.57
CA LEU A 183 6.54 -7.57 12.80
C LEU A 183 6.29 -9.08 12.83
N THR A 184 5.28 -9.46 13.58
CA THR A 184 4.82 -10.84 13.75
C THR A 184 3.31 -10.95 13.57
N ALA A 185 2.76 -12.16 13.66
CA ALA A 185 1.32 -12.39 13.62
C ALA A 185 0.54 -11.75 14.81
N GLU A 186 1.24 -11.35 15.87
CA GLU A 186 0.62 -10.68 17.02
C GLU A 186 0.40 -9.18 16.78
N ASP A 187 0.99 -8.63 15.73
CA ASP A 187 0.89 -7.22 15.40
C ASP A 187 -0.42 -6.87 14.71
N ARG A 188 -0.77 -5.59 14.78
CA ARG A 188 -1.89 -4.99 14.08
C ARG A 188 -1.45 -3.69 13.44
N LEU A 189 -1.40 -3.71 12.11
CA LEU A 189 -0.92 -2.60 11.29
C LEU A 189 -2.09 -1.65 11.02
N MET A 190 -1.99 -0.42 11.50
CA MET A 190 -3.02 0.59 11.30
C MET A 190 -2.63 1.52 10.15
N THR A 191 -3.50 1.63 9.16
CA THR A 191 -3.30 2.56 8.05
C THR A 191 -4.48 3.52 7.89
N SER A 192 -4.16 4.79 7.73
CA SER A 192 -5.05 5.85 7.25
C SER A 192 -4.50 6.49 5.97
N LEU A 193 -3.41 5.93 5.45
CA LEU A 193 -2.83 6.36 4.18
C LEU A 193 -3.72 5.92 3.01
N PRO A 194 -3.76 6.73 1.94
CA PRO A 194 -4.60 6.41 0.80
C PRO A 194 -4.22 5.08 0.14
N LEU A 195 -5.21 4.23 -0.10
CA LEU A 195 -5.03 2.96 -0.80
C LEU A 195 -4.70 3.13 -2.30
N PHE A 196 -4.88 4.33 -2.86
CA PHE A 196 -4.50 4.63 -4.24
C PHE A 196 -3.00 4.96 -4.41
N HIS A 197 -2.23 5.07 -3.32
CA HIS A 197 -0.77 5.19 -3.34
C HIS A 197 -0.11 3.86 -2.96
N VAL A 198 1.17 3.70 -3.33
CA VAL A 198 1.92 2.45 -3.13
C VAL A 198 2.12 2.06 -1.67
N ASN A 199 2.23 3.03 -0.74
CA ASN A 199 2.61 2.76 0.65
C ASN A 199 1.62 1.82 1.37
N ALA A 200 0.34 2.20 1.46
CA ALA A 200 -0.64 1.42 2.20
C ALA A 200 -0.84 0.01 1.61
N PRO A 201 -1.05 -0.18 0.28
CA PRO A 201 -1.16 -1.52 -0.29
C PRO A 201 0.11 -2.36 -0.13
N ALA A 202 1.29 -1.82 -0.46
CA ALA A 202 2.52 -2.59 -0.48
C ALA A 202 3.02 -2.98 0.92
N TYR A 203 2.86 -2.11 1.92
CA TYR A 203 3.42 -2.32 3.25
C TYR A 203 2.37 -2.74 4.27
N SER A 204 1.33 -1.91 4.51
CA SER A 204 0.34 -2.25 5.54
C SER A 204 -0.52 -3.44 5.13
N VAL A 205 -1.10 -3.43 3.91
CA VAL A 205 -1.99 -4.50 3.44
C VAL A 205 -1.21 -5.79 3.21
N LEU A 206 -0.24 -5.78 2.28
CA LEU A 206 0.48 -7.00 1.92
C LEU A 206 1.46 -7.45 3.01
N GLY A 207 2.01 -6.52 3.79
CA GLY A 207 2.84 -6.84 4.96
C GLY A 207 2.06 -7.59 6.03
N SER A 208 0.84 -7.17 6.33
CA SER A 208 -0.02 -7.90 7.28
C SER A 208 -0.35 -9.31 6.79
N LEU A 209 -0.67 -9.48 5.51
CA LEU A 209 -0.87 -10.81 4.90
C LEU A 209 0.39 -11.67 4.96
N ALA A 210 1.55 -11.09 4.66
CA ALA A 210 2.81 -11.84 4.60
C ALA A 210 3.20 -12.45 5.95
N CYS A 211 3.01 -11.75 7.07
CA CYS A 211 3.35 -12.25 8.41
C CYS A 211 2.16 -12.80 9.19
N GLY A 212 0.91 -12.65 8.71
CA GLY A 212 -0.30 -13.08 9.43
C GLY A 212 -0.77 -12.10 10.49
N ALA A 213 -0.32 -10.85 10.42
CA ALA A 213 -0.77 -9.77 11.30
C ALA A 213 -2.16 -9.26 10.93
N GLY A 214 -2.82 -8.58 11.87
CA GLY A 214 -4.07 -7.87 11.59
C GLY A 214 -3.83 -6.57 10.83
N LEU A 215 -4.81 -6.16 10.03
CA LEU A 215 -4.87 -4.85 9.37
C LEU A 215 -6.01 -4.03 9.95
N ILE A 216 -5.72 -2.81 10.38
CA ILE A 216 -6.72 -1.83 10.80
C ILE A 216 -6.80 -0.77 9.70
N LEU A 217 -7.94 -0.69 9.02
CA LEU A 217 -8.18 0.26 7.95
C LEU A 217 -9.02 1.42 8.46
N LEU A 218 -8.44 2.60 8.47
CA LEU A 218 -9.14 3.84 8.79
C LEU A 218 -9.55 4.56 7.48
N PRO A 219 -10.76 5.14 7.42
CA PRO A 219 -11.24 5.79 6.20
C PRO A 219 -10.44 7.05 5.85
N ARG A 220 -9.82 7.68 6.83
CA ARG A 220 -8.97 8.87 6.67
C ARG A 220 -8.12 9.12 7.91
N PHE A 221 -7.06 9.90 7.75
CA PHE A 221 -6.32 10.43 8.90
C PHE A 221 -7.16 11.47 9.66
N SER A 222 -7.21 11.32 10.98
CA SER A 222 -7.83 12.25 11.91
C SER A 222 -6.92 12.46 13.11
N ALA A 223 -6.24 13.59 13.19
CA ALA A 223 -5.24 13.82 14.24
C ALA A 223 -5.81 13.74 15.66
N SER A 224 -7.00 14.26 15.87
CA SER A 224 -7.67 14.23 17.21
C SER A 224 -8.18 12.86 17.62
N GLY A 225 -8.49 11.98 16.65
CA GLY A 225 -9.01 10.63 16.90
C GLY A 225 -7.97 9.52 16.72
N PHE A 226 -6.73 9.84 16.32
CA PHE A 226 -5.74 8.85 15.90
C PHE A 226 -5.34 7.88 17.03
N LEU A 227 -4.95 8.42 18.19
CA LEU A 227 -4.55 7.61 19.35
C LEU A 227 -5.72 6.83 19.94
N ASP A 228 -6.93 7.43 19.92
CA ASP A 228 -8.14 6.74 20.38
C ASP A 228 -8.53 5.58 19.45
N ALA A 229 -8.34 5.72 18.13
CA ALA A 229 -8.48 4.62 17.18
C ALA A 229 -7.42 3.52 17.42
N ALA A 230 -6.17 3.92 17.66
CA ALA A 230 -5.11 2.96 17.98
C ALA A 230 -5.43 2.14 19.23
N ARG A 231 -5.94 2.77 20.30
CA ARG A 231 -6.40 2.07 21.53
C ARG A 231 -7.57 1.14 21.25
N ARG A 232 -8.61 1.66 20.58
CA ARG A 232 -9.84 0.92 20.31
C ARG A 232 -9.61 -0.36 19.53
N HIS A 233 -8.76 -0.29 18.51
CA HIS A 233 -8.46 -1.43 17.66
C HIS A 233 -7.20 -2.22 18.07
N GLY A 234 -6.45 -1.73 19.05
CA GLY A 234 -5.22 -2.38 19.54
C GLY A 234 -4.08 -2.33 18.52
N ALA A 235 -3.91 -1.20 17.83
CA ALA A 235 -2.86 -1.01 16.83
C ALA A 235 -1.47 -1.04 17.47
N THR A 236 -0.54 -1.79 16.88
CA THR A 236 0.85 -1.90 17.35
C THR A 236 1.84 -1.18 16.45
N GLU A 237 1.45 -0.95 15.20
CA GLU A 237 2.25 -0.30 14.18
C GLU A 237 1.37 0.60 13.30
N PHE A 238 1.97 1.66 12.74
CA PHE A 238 1.34 2.44 11.68
C PHE A 238 2.38 3.05 10.73
N ASN A 239 1.94 3.23 9.47
CA ASN A 239 2.70 3.99 8.49
C ASN A 239 2.27 5.46 8.50
N ALA A 240 3.24 6.37 8.45
CA ALA A 240 3.02 7.80 8.37
C ALA A 240 3.82 8.44 7.23
N ILE A 241 3.35 9.57 6.76
CA ILE A 241 4.16 10.56 6.06
C ILE A 241 4.55 11.66 7.05
N GLY A 242 5.68 12.36 6.82
CA GLY A 242 6.21 13.34 7.77
C GLY A 242 5.20 14.39 8.24
N ALA A 243 4.32 14.86 7.34
CA ALA A 243 3.25 15.80 7.68
C ALA A 243 2.28 15.25 8.74
N MET A 244 1.98 13.95 8.75
CA MET A 244 1.08 13.34 9.75
C MET A 244 1.68 13.42 11.15
N LEU A 245 2.97 13.10 11.29
CA LEU A 245 3.67 13.18 12.57
C LEU A 245 3.69 14.61 13.11
N GLU A 246 3.93 15.60 12.25
CA GLU A 246 3.88 17.00 12.64
C GLU A 246 2.46 17.46 13.06
N ILE A 247 1.42 16.99 12.37
CA ILE A 247 0.04 17.30 12.74
C ILE A 247 -0.33 16.64 14.08
N LEU A 248 0.12 15.41 14.34
CA LEU A 248 -0.05 14.75 15.65
C LEU A 248 0.66 15.52 16.76
N MET A 249 1.89 15.96 16.53
CA MET A 249 2.66 16.76 17.51
C MET A 249 2.05 18.13 17.81
N ARG A 250 1.26 18.70 16.89
CA ARG A 250 0.53 19.96 17.11
C ARG A 250 -0.76 19.79 17.92
N GLN A 251 -1.23 18.56 18.13
CA GLN A 251 -2.38 18.32 19.02
C GLN A 251 -2.00 18.70 20.46
N PRO A 252 -2.96 19.16 21.28
CA PRO A 252 -2.74 19.34 22.71
C PRO A 252 -2.15 18.08 23.34
N GLU A 253 -1.09 18.25 24.12
CA GLU A 253 -0.44 17.12 24.80
C GLU A 253 -1.37 16.57 25.89
N ARG A 254 -1.50 15.26 25.95
CA ARG A 254 -2.34 14.54 26.92
C ARG A 254 -1.46 13.62 27.77
N PRO A 255 -1.77 13.43 29.05
CA PRO A 255 -1.01 12.52 29.92
C PRO A 255 -1.00 11.05 29.42
N ASP A 256 -1.97 10.67 28.60
CA ASP A 256 -2.16 9.33 28.06
C ASP A 256 -1.68 9.19 26.59
N ASP A 257 -0.96 10.16 26.06
CA ASP A 257 -0.47 10.09 24.65
C ASP A 257 0.41 8.85 24.40
N ALA A 258 1.20 8.43 25.38
CA ALA A 258 2.02 7.21 25.34
C ALA A 258 1.27 5.94 25.77
N ASP A 259 0.06 6.06 26.35
CA ASP A 259 -0.73 4.91 26.79
C ASP A 259 -1.55 4.33 25.65
N THR A 260 -0.83 3.74 24.68
CA THR A 260 -1.37 3.07 23.50
C THR A 260 -0.60 1.78 23.26
N PRO A 261 -1.15 0.79 22.56
CA PRO A 261 -0.40 -0.39 22.12
C PRO A 261 0.65 -0.11 21.03
N LEU A 262 0.68 1.12 20.46
CA LEU A 262 1.62 1.50 19.42
C LEU A 262 3.05 1.38 19.90
N ARG A 263 3.86 0.58 19.19
CA ARG A 263 5.29 0.40 19.45
C ARG A 263 6.18 0.83 18.29
N LEU A 264 5.60 0.94 17.09
CA LEU A 264 6.33 1.23 15.85
C LEU A 264 5.59 2.24 14.98
N CYS A 265 6.38 3.08 14.32
CA CYS A 265 5.94 3.93 13.22
C CYS A 265 6.95 3.81 12.07
N TYR A 266 6.48 3.45 10.86
CA TYR A 266 7.27 3.58 9.64
C TYR A 266 7.02 4.92 8.98
N THR A 267 8.06 5.65 8.60
CA THR A 267 7.93 6.94 7.91
C THR A 267 9.08 7.21 6.93
N GLY A 268 8.89 8.19 6.07
CA GLY A 268 9.89 8.78 5.20
C GLY A 268 9.45 10.18 4.77
N PRO A 269 10.38 11.16 4.73
CA PRO A 269 11.75 11.13 5.24
C PRO A 269 11.83 11.13 6.77
N SER A 270 13.04 10.93 7.32
CA SER A 270 13.30 11.03 8.75
C SER A 270 13.05 12.45 9.25
N PRO A 271 12.34 12.66 10.36
CA PRO A 271 12.34 13.93 11.05
C PRO A 271 13.76 14.33 11.49
N GLU A 272 13.98 15.61 11.72
CA GLU A 272 15.18 16.09 12.38
C GLU A 272 15.40 15.37 13.73
N ARG A 273 16.66 15.11 14.12
CA ARG A 273 17.00 14.27 15.27
C ARG A 273 16.25 14.64 16.56
N GLU A 274 16.23 15.91 16.90
CA GLU A 274 15.56 16.37 18.12
C GLU A 274 14.04 16.13 18.03
N ARG A 275 13.46 16.43 16.88
CA ARG A 275 12.03 16.21 16.61
C ARG A 275 11.67 14.75 16.62
N HIS A 276 12.50 13.89 16.06
CA HIS A 276 12.35 12.44 16.08
C HIS A 276 12.24 11.91 17.53
N VAL A 277 13.21 12.31 18.38
CA VAL A 277 13.25 11.91 19.80
C VAL A 277 12.02 12.43 20.56
N GLN A 278 11.58 13.66 20.30
CA GLN A 278 10.37 14.21 20.91
C GLN A 278 9.13 13.41 20.54
N ILE A 279 8.97 13.00 19.28
CA ILE A 279 7.83 12.19 18.80
C ILE A 279 7.86 10.82 19.49
N GLU A 280 9.00 10.13 19.49
CA GLU A 280 9.14 8.83 20.14
C GLU A 280 8.81 8.89 21.63
N HIS A 281 9.31 9.93 22.32
CA HIS A 281 9.05 10.12 23.76
C HIS A 281 7.58 10.40 24.02
N ARG A 282 6.95 11.30 23.27
CA ARG A 282 5.55 11.68 23.48
C ARG A 282 4.60 10.53 23.28
N PHE A 283 4.79 9.72 22.24
CA PHE A 283 3.88 8.64 21.87
C PHE A 283 4.31 7.24 22.35
N GLY A 284 5.46 7.12 23.04
CA GLY A 284 5.93 5.85 23.56
C GLY A 284 6.29 4.80 22.52
N LEU A 285 6.68 5.21 21.30
CA LEU A 285 6.93 4.33 20.17
C LEU A 285 8.34 4.53 19.58
N ARG A 286 8.77 3.63 18.69
CA ARG A 286 9.98 3.74 17.89
C ARG A 286 9.63 4.10 16.45
N ILE A 287 10.33 5.08 15.90
CA ILE A 287 10.25 5.41 14.48
C ILE A 287 11.34 4.68 13.70
N VAL A 288 10.96 4.06 12.59
CA VAL A 288 11.85 3.49 11.59
C VAL A 288 11.68 4.28 10.30
N CYS A 289 12.78 4.80 9.77
CA CYS A 289 12.73 5.58 8.55
C CYS A 289 13.21 4.78 7.35
N GLY A 290 12.59 5.06 6.20
CA GLY A 290 12.98 4.44 4.95
C GLY A 290 12.69 5.36 3.76
N TYR A 291 13.13 4.90 2.59
CA TYR A 291 12.91 5.57 1.31
C TYR A 291 12.42 4.56 0.28
N ALA A 292 11.40 4.96 -0.44
CA ALA A 292 10.87 4.25 -1.59
C ALA A 292 10.16 5.25 -2.50
N MET A 293 9.83 4.83 -3.70
CA MET A 293 9.09 5.61 -4.69
C MET A 293 8.08 4.71 -5.40
N SER A 294 7.18 5.29 -6.17
CA SER A 294 6.21 4.51 -6.96
C SER A 294 6.91 3.59 -7.94
N GLU A 295 8.06 3.99 -8.46
CA GLU A 295 8.89 3.21 -9.38
C GLU A 295 9.63 2.05 -8.72
N SER A 296 9.84 2.10 -7.39
CA SER A 296 10.42 1.00 -6.62
C SER A 296 9.97 1.05 -5.15
N PRO A 297 9.01 0.22 -4.74
CA PRO A 297 8.63 0.10 -3.33
C PRO A 297 9.69 -0.61 -2.48
N TYR A 298 10.84 -0.96 -3.08
CA TYR A 298 11.91 -1.74 -2.46
C TYR A 298 13.22 -0.94 -2.40
N GLY A 299 13.21 0.22 -1.73
CA GLY A 299 14.35 1.16 -1.66
C GLY A 299 15.28 0.93 -0.48
N LEU A 300 15.37 1.92 0.40
CA LEU A 300 16.26 1.96 1.56
C LEU A 300 15.46 1.92 2.86
N ILE A 301 16.10 1.50 3.95
CA ILE A 301 15.53 1.48 5.29
C ILE A 301 16.64 1.56 6.37
N TRP A 302 16.31 2.07 7.52
CA TRP A 302 17.20 2.03 8.66
C TRP A 302 17.45 0.58 9.11
N PRO A 303 18.71 0.18 9.34
CA PRO A 303 19.02 -1.14 9.85
C PRO A 303 18.40 -1.37 11.24
N HIS A 304 18.08 -2.63 11.53
CA HIS A 304 17.51 -3.03 12.82
C HIS A 304 18.34 -2.50 13.99
N GLY A 305 17.65 -2.00 15.03
CA GLY A 305 18.29 -1.53 16.25
C GLY A 305 19.09 -0.24 16.13
N THR A 306 19.15 0.39 14.95
CA THR A 306 19.93 1.62 14.73
C THR A 306 19.03 2.83 14.47
N ARG A 307 19.60 4.01 14.67
CA ARG A 307 18.97 5.30 14.36
C ARG A 307 19.98 6.19 13.63
N PRO A 308 20.27 5.93 12.35
CA PRO A 308 21.21 6.74 11.59
C PRO A 308 20.54 8.05 11.13
N PHE A 309 20.31 8.97 12.08
CA PHE A 309 19.66 10.24 11.85
C PHE A 309 20.27 11.00 10.66
N GLY A 310 19.40 11.64 9.87
CA GLY A 310 19.81 12.38 8.67
C GLY A 310 20.17 11.50 7.48
N THR A 311 19.92 10.19 7.55
CA THR A 311 20.17 9.27 6.43
C THR A 311 18.88 8.56 5.99
N LEU A 312 18.89 8.03 4.78
CA LEU A 312 17.84 7.14 4.26
C LEU A 312 18.04 5.67 4.68
N GLY A 313 19.17 5.37 5.36
CA GLY A 313 19.55 4.02 5.77
C GLY A 313 20.35 3.24 4.73
N THR A 314 20.11 1.95 4.67
CA THR A 314 20.77 1.01 3.75
C THR A 314 19.75 0.34 2.83
N VAL A 315 20.24 -0.36 1.80
CA VAL A 315 19.38 -1.14 0.91
C VAL A 315 18.55 -2.16 1.69
N ARG A 316 17.27 -2.25 1.37
CA ARG A 316 16.36 -3.23 1.95
C ARG A 316 16.81 -4.64 1.60
N GLN A 317 16.93 -5.50 2.59
CA GLN A 317 17.20 -6.93 2.40
C GLN A 317 15.89 -7.70 2.29
N HIS A 318 15.89 -8.81 1.56
CA HIS A 318 14.75 -9.72 1.52
C HIS A 318 14.97 -10.90 2.48
N PRO A 319 13.93 -11.32 3.25
CA PRO A 319 14.12 -12.37 4.26
C PRO A 319 14.55 -13.73 3.68
N THR A 320 14.19 -14.02 2.42
CA THR A 320 14.41 -15.34 1.81
C THR A 320 15.19 -15.33 0.49
N LEU A 321 15.32 -14.19 -0.19
CA LEU A 321 15.96 -14.11 -1.51
C LEU A 321 17.44 -13.67 -1.45
N GLY A 322 17.93 -13.35 -0.25
CA GLY A 322 19.30 -12.87 -0.07
C GLY A 322 19.50 -11.44 -0.59
N VAL A 323 20.68 -11.15 -1.14
CA VAL A 323 21.03 -9.81 -1.64
C VAL A 323 20.39 -9.60 -3.02
N VAL A 324 19.28 -8.89 -3.04
CA VAL A 324 18.52 -8.61 -4.27
C VAL A 324 18.41 -7.10 -4.57
N ASN A 325 18.95 -6.26 -3.69
CA ASN A 325 18.81 -4.81 -3.80
C ASN A 325 20.18 -4.15 -3.73
N GLU A 326 20.45 -3.27 -4.68
CA GLU A 326 21.68 -2.50 -4.76
C GLU A 326 21.34 -1.02 -4.92
N ALA A 327 22.15 -0.16 -4.32
CA ALA A 327 22.05 1.28 -4.45
C ALA A 327 23.42 1.89 -4.69
N LYS A 328 23.48 2.93 -5.49
CA LYS A 328 24.67 3.78 -5.62
C LYS A 328 24.26 5.22 -5.84
N VAL A 329 25.12 6.15 -5.43
CA VAL A 329 24.98 7.56 -5.76
C VAL A 329 25.97 7.87 -6.89
N VAL A 330 25.49 8.54 -7.94
CA VAL A 330 26.31 8.95 -9.09
C VAL A 330 26.29 10.45 -9.25
N THR A 331 27.42 11.02 -9.57
CA THR A 331 27.58 12.44 -9.88
C THR A 331 27.10 12.75 -11.30
N ASP A 332 26.93 14.01 -11.66
CA ASP A 332 26.47 14.45 -12.99
C ASP A 332 27.34 13.96 -14.14
N ASP A 333 28.63 13.68 -13.89
CA ASP A 333 29.56 13.10 -14.86
C ASP A 333 29.51 11.56 -14.92
N GLY A 334 28.60 10.92 -14.17
CA GLY A 334 28.32 9.47 -14.22
C GLY A 334 29.25 8.60 -13.37
N ARG A 335 30.22 9.15 -12.63
CA ARG A 335 31.05 8.38 -11.69
C ARG A 335 30.34 8.14 -10.36
N ALA A 336 30.80 7.15 -9.60
CA ALA A 336 30.34 6.97 -8.23
C ALA A 336 30.71 8.20 -7.39
N ALA A 337 29.75 8.73 -6.64
CA ALA A 337 29.97 9.83 -5.71
C ALA A 337 30.85 9.36 -4.53
N ALA A 338 31.75 10.24 -4.08
CA ALA A 338 32.49 10.03 -2.85
C ALA A 338 31.58 10.22 -1.61
N ALA A 339 32.09 9.90 -0.41
CA ALA A 339 31.37 10.22 0.82
C ALA A 339 31.14 11.73 0.92
N ASP A 340 29.93 12.12 1.32
CA ASP A 340 29.46 13.51 1.44
C ASP A 340 29.39 14.30 0.12
N GLU A 341 29.53 13.64 -1.02
CA GLU A 341 29.37 14.25 -2.34
C GLU A 341 27.92 14.08 -2.84
N PRO A 342 27.24 15.17 -3.23
CA PRO A 342 25.90 15.09 -3.82
C PRO A 342 25.87 14.35 -5.15
N GLY A 343 24.75 13.66 -5.41
CA GLY A 343 24.53 12.96 -6.67
C GLY A 343 23.15 12.33 -6.75
N GLU A 344 22.87 11.66 -7.87
CA GLU A 344 21.62 10.96 -8.09
C GLU A 344 21.66 9.54 -7.48
N LEU A 345 20.60 9.20 -6.72
CA LEU A 345 20.45 7.85 -6.15
C LEU A 345 19.90 6.89 -7.22
N LEU A 346 20.67 5.90 -7.58
CA LEU A 346 20.26 4.81 -8.47
C LEU A 346 19.97 3.55 -7.65
N LEU A 347 18.85 2.91 -7.97
CA LEU A 347 18.41 1.63 -7.38
C LEU A 347 18.39 0.53 -8.43
N ARG A 348 18.84 -0.67 -8.06
CA ARG A 348 18.73 -1.88 -8.88
C ARG A 348 18.20 -3.03 -8.04
N ASN A 349 16.96 -3.44 -8.32
CA ASN A 349 16.33 -4.60 -7.67
C ASN A 349 15.17 -5.12 -8.54
N PRO A 350 14.66 -6.35 -8.28
CA PRO A 350 13.56 -6.93 -9.05
C PRO A 350 12.21 -6.22 -8.88
N ALA A 351 12.06 -5.30 -7.91
CA ALA A 351 10.84 -4.52 -7.69
C ALA A 351 10.87 -3.14 -8.37
N VAL A 352 11.91 -2.81 -9.13
CA VAL A 352 11.93 -1.62 -9.98
C VAL A 352 10.88 -1.81 -11.08
N THR A 353 10.11 -0.75 -11.35
CA THR A 353 9.11 -0.72 -12.42
C THR A 353 9.70 -1.17 -13.76
N PRO A 354 8.94 -1.90 -14.59
CA PRO A 354 9.35 -2.13 -15.98
C PRO A 354 9.27 -0.86 -16.85
N GLY A 355 8.68 0.23 -16.36
CA GLY A 355 8.57 1.52 -17.05
C GLY A 355 7.25 2.22 -16.80
N TYR A 356 7.03 3.29 -17.54
CA TYR A 356 5.78 4.05 -17.52
C TYR A 356 4.83 3.55 -18.61
N TRP A 357 3.56 3.35 -18.26
CA TRP A 357 2.57 2.83 -19.19
C TRP A 357 2.39 3.74 -20.41
N GLY A 358 2.59 3.17 -21.61
CA GLY A 358 2.48 3.90 -22.86
C GLY A 358 3.63 4.87 -23.15
N MET A 359 4.76 4.77 -22.42
CA MET A 359 5.96 5.61 -22.56
C MET A 359 7.23 4.74 -22.64
N PRO A 360 7.45 3.98 -23.70
CA PRO A 360 8.55 2.99 -23.77
C PRO A 360 9.95 3.62 -23.77
N ASP A 361 10.08 4.92 -24.06
CA ASP A 361 11.36 5.63 -24.14
C ASP A 361 11.73 6.37 -22.84
N GLU A 362 10.90 6.31 -21.81
CA GLU A 362 11.13 6.85 -20.46
C GLU A 362 11.25 5.71 -19.44
#